data_3ede45b4bc124b097edf5fde2f9e7747
#
_entry.id   3ede45b4bc124b097edf5fde2f9e7747
#
_cell.length_a   1.000
_cell.length_b   1.000
_cell.length_c   1.000
_cell.angle_alpha   90.00
_cell.angle_beta   90.00
_cell.angle_gamma   90.00
#
_symmetry.space_group_name_H-M   'P 1'
#
loop_
_entity.id
_entity.type
_entity.pdbx_description
1 polymer ?
#
loop_
_entity_poly.entity_id
_entity_poly.type
_entity_poly.pdbx_seq_one_letter_code
_entity_poly.pdbx_strand_id
1 'polypeptide(L)'
;VKNHDIEAAWNYHNATKHSHESIRANRHYLDWENQPKPFKIYSQLEPIPLPEHLSSSGTPALFAVSAADADAVGPTTLTSQTLAEILFLSAGITRRRPYPGGEILFRAAACTGALYHIDLYAVCGNLGGLDAGVYQFSPQDFSLRRLRAGDYRAVLVRASGAEPSMADAPCMIAGASTFWRNSWKYQARAYRHCYWDNGTMLA
;
A
#
# COMPACT_ATOMS: atom_id res chain seq x y z
N VAL A 1 27.67 11.30 -0.26
CA VAL A 1 27.20 11.72 -1.60
C VAL A 1 26.28 12.91 -1.39
N LYS A 2 26.70 14.10 -1.86
CA LYS A 2 25.85 15.29 -1.81
C LYS A 2 24.87 15.21 -2.99
N ASN A 3 23.60 14.96 -2.72
CA ASN A 3 22.57 15.00 -3.73
C ASN A 3 22.17 16.48 -3.98
N HIS A 4 22.89 17.13 -4.89
CA HIS A 4 22.66 18.52 -5.26
C HIS A 4 22.26 18.69 -6.74
N ASP A 5 21.88 17.61 -7.41
CA ASP A 5 21.46 17.66 -8.81
C ASP A 5 20.00 18.13 -8.92
N ILE A 6 19.80 19.41 -8.73
CA ILE A 6 18.50 20.07 -8.90
C ILE A 6 18.03 19.99 -10.36
N GLU A 7 18.97 20.01 -11.32
CA GLU A 7 18.65 19.93 -12.73
C GLU A 7 18.04 18.59 -13.11
N ALA A 8 18.52 17.49 -12.55
CA ALA A 8 17.93 16.16 -12.81
C ALA A 8 16.45 16.10 -12.41
N ALA A 9 16.09 16.63 -11.24
CA ALA A 9 14.70 16.69 -10.79
C ALA A 9 13.84 17.58 -11.70
N TRP A 10 14.36 18.73 -12.10
CA TRP A 10 13.66 19.67 -12.99
C TRP A 10 13.51 19.11 -14.41
N ASN A 11 14.54 18.48 -14.94
CA ASN A 11 14.51 17.82 -16.23
C ASN A 11 13.49 16.67 -16.24
N TYR A 12 13.48 15.83 -15.20
CA TYR A 12 12.47 14.79 -15.05
C TYR A 12 11.06 15.39 -14.99
N HIS A 13 10.86 16.45 -14.19
CA HIS A 13 9.56 17.13 -14.11
C HIS A 13 9.08 17.59 -15.48
N ASN A 14 9.94 18.31 -16.24
CA ASN A 14 9.58 18.84 -17.55
C ASN A 14 9.35 17.76 -18.60
N ALA A 15 10.16 16.70 -18.60
CA ALA A 15 10.03 15.58 -19.52
C ALA A 15 8.78 14.72 -19.28
N THR A 16 8.24 14.72 -18.04
CA THR A 16 7.13 13.85 -17.65
C THR A 16 5.83 14.57 -17.34
N LYS A 17 5.80 15.91 -17.27
CA LYS A 17 4.55 16.66 -17.11
C LYS A 17 3.68 16.52 -18.37
N HIS A 18 2.36 16.59 -18.20
CA HIS A 18 1.45 16.66 -19.33
C HIS A 18 1.51 18.03 -20.02
N SER A 19 1.62 17.99 -21.35
CA SER A 19 1.40 19.13 -22.25
C SER A 19 0.74 18.63 -23.51
N HIS A 20 0.12 19.51 -24.27
CA HIS A 20 -0.45 19.16 -25.58
C HIS A 20 0.59 18.51 -26.50
N GLU A 21 1.82 18.98 -26.44
CA GLU A 21 2.94 18.48 -27.22
C GLU A 21 3.36 17.08 -26.76
N SER A 22 3.56 16.87 -25.43
CA SER A 22 4.00 15.57 -24.88
C SER A 22 2.96 14.47 -25.12
N ILE A 23 1.66 14.79 -25.08
CA ILE A 23 0.60 13.82 -25.34
C ILE A 23 0.59 13.40 -26.82
N ARG A 24 0.90 14.32 -27.75
CA ARG A 24 0.93 14.02 -29.18
C ARG A 24 2.23 13.31 -29.60
N ALA A 25 3.36 13.68 -29.00
CA ALA A 25 4.67 13.13 -29.35
C ALA A 25 4.88 11.71 -28.83
N ASN A 26 4.35 11.38 -27.65
CA ASN A 26 4.56 10.11 -26.99
C ASN A 26 3.30 9.23 -27.03
N ARG A 27 2.94 8.75 -28.23
CA ARG A 27 1.92 7.71 -28.34
C ARG A 27 2.48 6.41 -27.79
N HIS A 28 1.82 5.87 -26.76
CA HIS A 28 2.17 4.61 -26.14
C HIS A 28 1.06 3.58 -26.40
N TYR A 29 1.47 2.39 -26.82
CA TYR A 29 0.59 1.23 -26.97
C TYR A 29 0.89 0.26 -25.83
N LEU A 30 -0.16 -0.22 -25.15
CA LEU A 30 -0.01 -1.15 -24.04
C LEU A 30 0.36 -2.53 -24.58
N ASP A 31 1.42 -3.11 -24.04
CA ASP A 31 1.82 -4.49 -24.26
C ASP A 31 0.97 -5.40 -23.36
N TRP A 32 -0.17 -5.83 -23.90
CA TRP A 32 -1.14 -6.65 -23.17
C TRP A 32 -0.64 -8.06 -22.87
N GLU A 33 0.30 -8.59 -23.65
CA GLU A 33 0.90 -9.90 -23.41
C GLU A 33 1.79 -9.89 -22.17
N ASN A 34 2.40 -8.74 -21.85
CA ASN A 34 3.20 -8.50 -20.67
C ASN A 34 2.47 -7.71 -19.57
N GLN A 35 1.15 -7.74 -19.53
CA GLN A 35 0.42 -7.07 -18.47
C GLN A 35 0.79 -7.63 -17.09
N PRO A 36 1.26 -6.79 -16.15
CA PRO A 36 1.58 -7.25 -14.80
C PRO A 36 0.32 -7.70 -14.06
N LYS A 37 0.46 -8.76 -13.26
CA LYS A 37 -0.63 -9.22 -12.40
C LYS A 37 -1.01 -8.15 -11.38
N PRO A 38 -2.32 -7.95 -11.12
CA PRO A 38 -2.81 -6.91 -10.22
C PRO A 38 -2.49 -7.19 -8.74
N PHE A 39 -2.09 -8.42 -8.42
CA PHE A 39 -1.75 -8.86 -7.06
C PHE A 39 -0.37 -9.48 -7.02
N LYS A 40 0.32 -9.29 -5.89
CA LYS A 40 1.49 -10.09 -5.54
C LYS A 40 1.01 -11.41 -4.93
N ILE A 41 1.39 -12.52 -5.53
CA ILE A 41 0.88 -13.84 -5.16
C ILE A 41 2.05 -14.69 -4.64
N TYR A 42 1.90 -15.22 -3.44
CA TYR A 42 2.79 -16.21 -2.82
C TYR A 42 2.08 -17.56 -2.76
N SER A 43 2.00 -18.22 -3.92
CA SER A 43 1.24 -19.48 -4.09
C SER A 43 1.74 -20.65 -3.26
N GLN A 44 2.98 -20.59 -2.78
CA GLN A 44 3.62 -21.61 -1.95
C GLN A 44 3.31 -21.46 -0.45
N LEU A 45 2.66 -20.36 -0.05
CA LEU A 45 2.38 -20.05 1.35
C LEU A 45 0.90 -20.19 1.65
N GLU A 46 0.60 -20.91 2.73
CA GLU A 46 -0.77 -21.07 3.20
C GLU A 46 -1.39 -19.73 3.60
N PRO A 47 -2.65 -19.49 3.21
CA PRO A 47 -3.39 -18.32 3.63
C PRO A 47 -3.75 -18.38 5.11
N ILE A 48 -3.54 -17.29 5.82
CA ILE A 48 -4.09 -17.05 7.15
C ILE A 48 -5.27 -16.08 6.96
N PRO A 49 -6.51 -16.58 7.01
CA PRO A 49 -7.68 -15.72 6.80
C PRO A 49 -7.74 -14.59 7.83
N LEU A 50 -8.07 -13.40 7.38
CA LEU A 50 -8.36 -12.29 8.26
C LEU A 50 -9.84 -12.27 8.67
N PRO A 51 -10.18 -11.73 9.85
CA PRO A 51 -11.57 -11.55 10.25
C PRO A 51 -12.34 -10.68 9.24
N GLU A 52 -13.46 -11.18 8.72
CA GLU A 52 -14.27 -10.47 7.72
C GLU A 52 -15.21 -9.43 8.32
N HIS A 53 -15.48 -9.52 9.62
CA HIS A 53 -16.35 -8.57 10.30
C HIS A 53 -15.58 -7.27 10.56
N LEU A 54 -15.93 -6.24 9.81
CA LEU A 54 -15.37 -4.91 10.00
C LEU A 54 -16.32 -4.10 10.86
N SER A 55 -15.82 -3.59 11.98
CA SER A 55 -16.62 -2.73 12.84
C SER A 55 -16.81 -1.37 12.18
N SER A 56 -18.04 -0.81 12.31
CA SER A 56 -18.30 0.58 11.93
C SER A 56 -18.26 1.44 13.18
N SER A 57 -17.36 2.41 13.21
CA SER A 57 -17.29 3.36 14.33
C SER A 57 -18.51 4.31 14.40
N GLY A 58 -19.26 4.45 13.29
CA GLY A 58 -20.29 5.46 13.15
C GLY A 58 -19.78 6.90 13.17
N THR A 59 -18.48 7.11 13.32
CA THR A 59 -17.86 8.44 13.38
C THR A 59 -17.81 9.05 11.97
N PRO A 60 -18.36 10.28 11.79
CA PRO A 60 -18.25 10.96 10.49
C PRO A 60 -16.79 11.19 10.11
N ALA A 61 -16.42 10.90 8.86
CA ALA A 61 -15.03 10.97 8.37
C ALA A 61 -14.42 12.38 8.56
N LEU A 62 -15.17 13.43 8.27
CA LEU A 62 -14.69 14.81 8.46
C LEU A 62 -14.42 15.13 9.94
N PHE A 63 -15.22 14.59 10.85
CA PHE A 63 -14.97 14.75 12.29
C PHE A 63 -13.69 14.01 12.69
N ALA A 64 -13.50 12.77 12.24
CA ALA A 64 -12.31 11.99 12.55
C ALA A 64 -11.01 12.66 12.05
N VAL A 65 -11.05 13.26 10.86
CA VAL A 65 -9.88 13.96 10.27
C VAL A 65 -9.64 15.33 10.96
N SER A 66 -10.68 15.99 11.44
CA SER A 66 -10.56 17.30 12.11
C SER A 66 -10.31 17.20 13.61
N ALA A 67 -10.43 16.01 14.21
CA ALA A 67 -10.18 15.82 15.63
C ALA A 67 -8.69 16.05 15.92
N ALA A 68 -8.39 17.19 16.52
CA ALA A 68 -7.02 17.59 16.86
C ALA A 68 -6.45 16.79 18.05
N ASP A 69 -7.30 16.12 18.82
CA ASP A 69 -6.91 15.38 20.02
C ASP A 69 -6.90 13.87 19.76
N ALA A 70 -5.76 13.39 19.22
CA ALA A 70 -5.46 11.95 19.23
C ALA A 70 -5.44 11.38 20.68
N ASP A 71 -5.24 12.22 21.66
CA ASP A 71 -5.22 11.88 23.10
C ASP A 71 -6.61 11.49 23.66
N ALA A 72 -7.69 11.83 22.95
CA ALA A 72 -9.05 11.44 23.35
C ALA A 72 -9.36 9.96 23.11
N VAL A 73 -8.55 9.27 22.32
CA VAL A 73 -8.65 7.82 22.08
C VAL A 73 -7.69 7.14 23.04
N GLY A 74 -8.21 6.56 24.13
CA GLY A 74 -7.39 5.82 25.09
C GLY A 74 -6.57 4.70 24.42
N PRO A 75 -5.57 4.16 25.10
CA PRO A 75 -4.69 3.13 24.55
C PRO A 75 -5.49 1.92 24.10
N THR A 76 -5.44 1.61 22.80
CA THR A 76 -6.11 0.46 22.21
C THR A 76 -5.10 -0.65 21.97
N THR A 77 -5.37 -1.86 22.48
CA THR A 77 -4.53 -3.01 22.18
C THR A 77 -4.74 -3.45 20.74
N LEU A 78 -3.67 -3.48 19.96
CA LEU A 78 -3.72 -3.97 18.59
C LEU A 78 -3.94 -5.48 18.59
N THR A 79 -5.00 -5.92 17.93
CA THR A 79 -5.34 -7.34 17.73
C THR A 79 -5.29 -7.69 16.24
N SER A 80 -5.41 -8.98 15.90
CA SER A 80 -5.58 -9.40 14.50
C SER A 80 -6.83 -8.79 13.85
N GLN A 81 -7.90 -8.57 14.63
CA GLN A 81 -9.13 -7.90 14.19
C GLN A 81 -8.84 -6.44 13.77
N THR A 82 -8.20 -5.67 14.65
CA THR A 82 -7.86 -4.26 14.36
C THR A 82 -6.88 -4.17 13.18
N LEU A 83 -5.92 -5.10 13.11
CA LEU A 83 -5.00 -5.16 11.95
C LEU A 83 -5.76 -5.44 10.65
N ALA A 84 -6.74 -6.35 10.66
CA ALA A 84 -7.58 -6.66 9.50
C ALA A 84 -8.35 -5.41 9.02
N GLU A 85 -8.92 -4.64 9.95
CA GLU A 85 -9.62 -3.39 9.65
C GLU A 85 -8.70 -2.34 9.02
N ILE A 86 -7.50 -2.14 9.59
CA ILE A 86 -6.50 -1.23 9.02
C ILE A 86 -6.11 -1.66 7.61
N LEU A 87 -5.83 -2.93 7.39
CA LEU A 87 -5.43 -3.46 6.08
C LEU A 87 -6.57 -3.35 5.05
N PHE A 88 -7.81 -3.61 5.47
CA PHE A 88 -8.98 -3.44 4.59
C PHE A 88 -9.17 -1.99 4.19
N LEU A 89 -9.18 -1.07 5.16
CA LEU A 89 -9.40 0.36 4.93
C LEU A 89 -8.24 1.02 4.17
N SER A 90 -7.04 0.44 4.24
CA SER A 90 -5.86 0.91 3.48
C SER A 90 -5.82 0.35 2.05
N ALA A 91 -6.04 -0.94 1.85
CA ALA A 91 -5.79 -1.60 0.56
C ALA A 91 -6.77 -2.75 0.21
N GLY A 92 -7.83 -2.95 1.00
CA GLY A 92 -8.86 -3.96 0.74
C GLY A 92 -9.66 -3.67 -0.51
N ILE A 93 -10.27 -4.69 -1.09
CA ILE A 93 -11.16 -4.56 -2.25
C ILE A 93 -12.52 -4.05 -1.76
N THR A 94 -12.85 -2.81 -2.11
CA THR A 94 -14.11 -2.15 -1.70
C THR A 94 -15.20 -2.24 -2.77
N ARG A 95 -14.82 -2.48 -4.04
CA ARG A 95 -15.76 -2.58 -5.14
C ARG A 95 -15.24 -3.49 -6.24
N ARG A 96 -16.15 -4.30 -6.80
CA ARG A 96 -15.93 -5.11 -7.98
C ARG A 96 -16.83 -4.63 -9.11
N ARG A 97 -16.27 -4.44 -10.30
CA ARG A 97 -17.02 -4.05 -11.50
C ARG A 97 -16.75 -5.07 -12.61
N PRO A 98 -17.72 -5.96 -12.89
CA PRO A 98 -17.58 -6.93 -13.98
C PRO A 98 -17.65 -6.24 -15.35
N TYR A 99 -16.96 -6.81 -16.33
CA TYR A 99 -17.07 -6.47 -17.75
C TYR A 99 -16.87 -7.75 -18.58
N PRO A 100 -17.24 -7.77 -19.87
CA PRO A 100 -16.99 -8.91 -20.74
C PRO A 100 -15.50 -9.25 -20.79
N GLY A 101 -15.13 -10.43 -20.27
CA GLY A 101 -13.75 -10.91 -20.23
C GLY A 101 -13.01 -10.72 -18.91
N GLY A 102 -13.64 -10.13 -17.86
CA GLY A 102 -12.98 -9.97 -16.56
C GLY A 102 -13.71 -9.07 -15.57
N GLU A 103 -12.97 -8.58 -14.61
CA GLU A 103 -13.45 -7.61 -13.62
C GLU A 103 -12.41 -6.54 -13.30
N ILE A 104 -12.86 -5.35 -12.97
CA ILE A 104 -12.03 -4.30 -12.38
C ILE A 104 -12.28 -4.30 -10.89
N LEU A 105 -11.19 -4.35 -10.13
CA LEU A 105 -11.19 -4.34 -8.67
C LEU A 105 -10.76 -2.97 -8.17
N PHE A 106 -11.61 -2.33 -7.37
CA PHE A 106 -11.28 -1.07 -6.73
C PHE A 106 -10.91 -1.32 -5.28
N ARG A 107 -9.80 -0.74 -4.83
CA ARG A 107 -9.34 -0.84 -3.45
C ARG A 107 -9.67 0.42 -2.67
N ALA A 108 -9.52 0.38 -1.35
CA ALA A 108 -9.83 1.49 -0.45
C ALA A 108 -9.00 2.74 -0.79
N ALA A 109 -7.68 2.63 -0.85
CA ALA A 109 -6.84 3.75 -1.29
C ALA A 109 -6.98 4.00 -2.79
N ALA A 110 -7.06 5.26 -3.19
CA ALA A 110 -7.01 5.64 -4.59
C ALA A 110 -5.65 5.30 -5.20
N CYS A 111 -5.65 4.90 -6.48
CA CYS A 111 -4.42 4.61 -7.20
C CYS A 111 -4.56 4.98 -8.68
N THR A 112 -3.53 5.56 -9.23
CA THR A 112 -3.48 5.97 -10.64
C THR A 112 -3.76 4.79 -11.58
N GLY A 113 -4.83 4.90 -12.34
CA GLY A 113 -5.26 3.87 -13.30
C GLY A 113 -5.75 2.57 -12.69
N ALA A 114 -6.05 2.52 -11.40
CA ALA A 114 -6.41 1.33 -10.62
C ALA A 114 -5.37 0.19 -10.72
N LEU A 115 -4.08 0.54 -10.80
CA LEU A 115 -2.99 -0.44 -10.95
C LEU A 115 -2.46 -0.96 -9.62
N TYR A 116 -2.71 -0.24 -8.51
CA TYR A 116 -2.43 -0.66 -7.13
C TYR A 116 -1.06 -1.28 -6.93
N HIS A 117 -0.03 -0.52 -7.27
CA HIS A 117 1.36 -0.99 -7.24
C HIS A 117 1.93 -1.19 -5.84
N ILE A 118 1.28 -0.67 -4.79
CA ILE A 118 1.72 -0.82 -3.40
C ILE A 118 1.18 -2.14 -2.84
N ASP A 119 2.10 -3.00 -2.43
CA ASP A 119 1.82 -4.22 -1.67
C ASP A 119 2.16 -3.96 -0.20
N LEU A 120 1.25 -4.31 0.72
CA LEU A 120 1.41 -4.07 2.16
C LEU A 120 1.97 -5.31 2.87
N TYR A 121 2.88 -5.04 3.81
CA TYR A 121 3.49 -6.05 4.68
C TYR A 121 3.35 -5.63 6.14
N ALA A 122 2.88 -6.52 6.98
CA ALA A 122 2.83 -6.32 8.42
C ALA A 122 4.04 -7.02 9.07
N VAL A 123 4.79 -6.27 9.87
CA VAL A 123 5.87 -6.79 10.72
C VAL A 123 5.45 -6.59 12.16
N CYS A 124 5.07 -7.67 12.83
CA CYS A 124 4.44 -7.58 14.14
C CYS A 124 5.10 -8.50 15.18
N GLY A 125 4.98 -8.11 16.45
CA GLY A 125 5.12 -9.00 17.58
C GLY A 125 3.89 -9.90 17.70
N ASN A 126 3.75 -10.63 18.81
CA ASN A 126 2.53 -11.38 19.05
C ASN A 126 1.35 -10.42 19.26
N LEU A 127 0.33 -10.59 18.45
CA LEU A 127 -0.95 -9.91 18.56
C LEU A 127 -2.02 -10.92 19.00
N GLY A 128 -3.10 -10.44 19.60
CA GLY A 128 -4.23 -11.33 19.89
C GLY A 128 -4.74 -12.00 18.60
N GLY A 129 -4.49 -13.32 18.48
CA GLY A 129 -4.88 -14.12 17.32
C GLY A 129 -3.88 -14.18 16.16
N LEU A 130 -2.67 -13.60 16.30
CA LEU A 130 -1.62 -13.66 15.28
C LEU A 130 -0.23 -13.73 15.93
N ASP A 131 0.57 -14.73 15.58
CA ASP A 131 1.94 -14.89 16.05
C ASP A 131 2.86 -13.78 15.52
N ALA A 132 4.01 -13.61 16.20
CA ALA A 132 5.04 -12.70 15.70
C ALA A 132 5.56 -13.13 14.33
N GLY A 133 5.67 -12.19 13.40
CA GLY A 133 6.08 -12.53 12.05
C GLY A 133 6.19 -11.35 11.08
N VAL A 134 6.61 -11.69 9.86
CA VAL A 134 6.54 -10.84 8.68
C VAL A 134 5.47 -11.42 7.76
N TYR A 135 4.46 -10.64 7.46
CA TYR A 135 3.28 -11.05 6.72
C TYR A 135 3.05 -10.17 5.50
N GLN A 136 2.73 -10.76 4.36
CA GLN A 136 2.20 -10.03 3.20
C GLN A 136 0.68 -10.04 3.29
N PHE A 137 0.07 -8.88 3.07
CA PHE A 137 -1.37 -8.77 2.94
C PHE A 137 -1.81 -9.09 1.51
N SER A 138 -2.72 -10.04 1.36
CA SER A 138 -3.35 -10.41 0.10
C SER A 138 -4.77 -9.87 0.06
N PRO A 139 -5.03 -8.76 -0.64
CA PRO A 139 -6.39 -8.23 -0.75
C PRO A 139 -7.30 -9.10 -1.64
N GLN A 140 -6.74 -10.00 -2.45
CA GLN A 140 -7.50 -10.86 -3.35
C GLN A 140 -8.44 -11.81 -2.60
N ASP A 141 -7.94 -12.41 -1.52
CA ASP A 141 -8.62 -13.39 -0.69
C ASP A 141 -8.71 -12.96 0.79
N PHE A 142 -8.44 -11.70 1.06
CA PHE A 142 -8.47 -11.07 2.38
C PHE A 142 -7.76 -11.90 3.46
N SER A 143 -6.49 -12.15 3.22
CA SER A 143 -5.66 -13.02 4.06
C SER A 143 -4.25 -12.49 4.22
N LEU A 144 -3.51 -13.08 5.15
CA LEU A 144 -2.08 -12.90 5.29
C LEU A 144 -1.32 -14.10 4.76
N ARG A 145 -0.11 -13.85 4.24
CA ARG A 145 0.88 -14.87 3.91
C ARG A 145 2.10 -14.68 4.80
N ARG A 146 2.38 -15.64 5.70
CA ARG A 146 3.54 -15.54 6.59
C ARG A 146 4.82 -15.81 5.81
N LEU A 147 5.61 -14.76 5.60
CA LEU A 147 6.90 -14.83 4.93
C LEU A 147 8.01 -15.29 5.88
N ARG A 148 7.94 -14.87 7.14
CA ARG A 148 8.90 -15.22 8.18
C ARG A 148 8.21 -15.36 9.53
N ALA A 149 8.57 -16.36 10.30
CA ALA A 149 8.17 -16.52 11.70
C ALA A 149 9.18 -15.79 12.61
N GLY A 150 8.69 -15.24 13.72
CA GLY A 150 9.48 -14.53 14.72
C GLY A 150 9.38 -13.01 14.61
N ASP A 151 9.88 -12.31 15.62
CA ASP A 151 9.79 -10.86 15.74
C ASP A 151 10.93 -10.15 15.00
N TYR A 152 10.58 -9.46 13.92
CA TYR A 152 11.51 -8.69 13.09
C TYR A 152 11.35 -7.17 13.23
N ARG A 153 10.55 -6.68 14.20
CA ARG A 153 10.33 -5.23 14.38
C ARG A 153 11.64 -4.47 14.58
N ALA A 154 12.57 -5.00 15.38
CA ALA A 154 13.87 -4.38 15.61
C ALA A 154 14.70 -4.17 14.32
N VAL A 155 14.46 -4.95 13.27
CA VAL A 155 15.10 -4.75 11.96
C VAL A 155 14.60 -3.45 11.32
N LEU A 156 13.30 -3.21 11.34
CA LEU A 156 12.71 -1.99 10.79
C LEU A 156 13.10 -0.76 11.62
N VAL A 157 13.11 -0.87 12.95
CA VAL A 157 13.58 0.22 13.83
C VAL A 157 15.02 0.63 13.46
N ARG A 158 15.92 -0.32 13.31
CA ARG A 158 17.31 0.00 12.88
C ARG A 158 17.37 0.59 11.47
N ALA A 159 16.55 0.09 10.55
CA ALA A 159 16.51 0.56 9.17
C ALA A 159 15.94 1.99 9.04
N SER A 160 15.07 2.42 9.97
CA SER A 160 14.53 3.78 10.03
C SER A 160 15.47 4.80 10.71
N GLY A 161 16.69 4.42 11.03
CA GLY A 161 17.61 5.28 11.79
C GLY A 161 17.33 5.29 13.29
N ALA A 162 16.73 4.23 13.80
CA ALA A 162 16.30 4.08 15.20
C ALA A 162 15.26 5.14 15.63
N GLU A 163 14.28 5.37 14.77
CA GLU A 163 13.16 6.31 15.06
C GLU A 163 12.46 5.90 16.37
N PRO A 164 12.46 6.76 17.40
CA PRO A 164 11.94 6.39 18.72
C PRO A 164 10.47 5.97 18.72
N SER A 165 9.63 6.60 17.90
CA SER A 165 8.20 6.28 17.80
C SER A 165 7.92 4.86 17.29
N MET A 166 8.88 4.23 16.63
CA MET A 166 8.77 2.86 16.15
C MET A 166 9.19 1.81 17.18
N ALA A 167 9.93 2.20 18.22
CA ALA A 167 10.56 1.24 19.14
C ALA A 167 9.52 0.37 19.88
N ASP A 168 8.42 0.97 20.30
CA ASP A 168 7.35 0.32 21.07
C ASP A 168 6.13 -0.10 20.21
N ALA A 169 6.18 0.12 18.89
CA ALA A 169 5.08 -0.22 18.01
C ALA A 169 4.81 -1.74 18.03
N PRO A 170 3.57 -2.19 18.33
CA PRO A 170 3.23 -3.62 18.32
C PRO A 170 3.26 -4.23 16.91
N CYS A 171 3.04 -3.40 15.90
CA CYS A 171 3.09 -3.76 14.49
C CYS A 171 3.55 -2.55 13.66
N MET A 172 4.26 -2.83 12.59
CA MET A 172 4.68 -1.85 11.58
C MET A 172 4.16 -2.30 10.22
N ILE A 173 3.58 -1.37 9.46
CA ILE A 173 3.16 -1.66 8.10
C ILE A 173 4.20 -1.07 7.15
N ALA A 174 4.78 -1.94 6.30
CA ALA A 174 5.70 -1.55 5.26
C ALA A 174 5.00 -1.63 3.89
N GLY A 175 5.04 -0.54 3.13
CA GLY A 175 4.60 -0.51 1.74
C GLY A 175 5.76 -0.80 0.79
N ALA A 176 5.58 -1.75 -0.12
CA ALA A 176 6.56 -2.04 -1.16
C ALA A 176 5.93 -1.85 -2.54
N SER A 177 6.58 -1.06 -3.40
CA SER A 177 6.08 -0.79 -4.74
C SER A 177 6.47 -1.89 -5.72
N THR A 178 5.47 -2.56 -6.31
CA THR A 178 5.66 -3.33 -7.54
C THR A 178 5.61 -2.34 -8.72
N PHE A 179 6.71 -1.61 -8.90
CA PHE A 179 6.84 -0.48 -9.83
C PHE A 179 6.41 -0.81 -11.26
N TRP A 180 6.65 -2.04 -11.71
CA TRP A 180 6.28 -2.50 -13.04
C TRP A 180 4.78 -2.36 -13.34
N ARG A 181 3.88 -2.53 -12.37
CA ARG A 181 2.44 -2.31 -12.59
C ARG A 181 2.15 -0.92 -13.14
N ASN A 182 2.87 0.08 -12.66
CA ASN A 182 2.71 1.47 -13.09
C ASN A 182 3.51 1.77 -14.36
N SER A 183 4.77 1.31 -14.45
CA SER A 183 5.64 1.59 -15.59
C SER A 183 5.18 0.92 -16.89
N TRP A 184 4.53 -0.25 -16.79
CA TRP A 184 3.88 -0.90 -17.92
C TRP A 184 2.89 0.04 -18.64
N LYS A 185 2.13 0.83 -17.88
CA LYS A 185 1.11 1.73 -18.44
C LYS A 185 1.62 3.15 -18.67
N TYR A 186 2.44 3.67 -17.78
CA TYR A 186 2.79 5.08 -17.75
C TYR A 186 4.25 5.38 -18.07
N GLN A 187 5.05 4.35 -18.38
CA GLN A 187 6.46 4.48 -18.76
C GLN A 187 7.26 5.40 -17.79
N ALA A 188 8.00 6.37 -18.31
CA ALA A 188 8.79 7.31 -17.51
C ALA A 188 7.95 8.11 -16.49
N ARG A 189 6.65 8.28 -16.71
CA ARG A 189 5.74 8.98 -15.78
C ARG A 189 5.37 8.15 -14.56
N ALA A 190 5.60 6.83 -14.60
CA ALA A 190 5.27 5.93 -13.51
C ALA A 190 5.90 6.34 -12.18
N TYR A 191 7.14 6.84 -12.21
CA TYR A 191 7.83 7.29 -11.01
C TYR A 191 7.05 8.38 -10.26
N ARG A 192 6.51 9.37 -10.99
CA ARG A 192 5.64 10.43 -10.46
C ARG A 192 4.37 9.84 -9.82
N HIS A 193 3.69 8.94 -10.53
CA HIS A 193 2.47 8.32 -10.05
C HIS A 193 2.69 7.47 -8.81
N CYS A 194 3.80 6.71 -8.77
CA CYS A 194 4.13 5.90 -7.61
C CYS A 194 4.30 6.72 -6.33
N TYR A 195 4.89 7.90 -6.40
CA TYR A 195 5.00 8.79 -5.23
C TYR A 195 3.65 9.37 -4.80
N TRP A 196 2.81 9.80 -5.73
CA TRP A 196 1.49 10.33 -5.43
C TRP A 196 0.59 9.27 -4.79
N ASP A 197 0.54 8.08 -5.40
CA ASP A 197 -0.27 6.97 -4.92
C ASP A 197 0.18 6.51 -3.53
N ASN A 198 1.51 6.47 -3.29
CA ASN A 198 2.07 6.12 -1.99
C ASN A 198 1.71 7.17 -0.93
N GLY A 199 1.84 8.46 -1.24
CA GLY A 199 1.44 9.53 -0.34
C GLY A 199 -0.05 9.45 0.04
N THR A 200 -0.93 9.19 -0.94
CA THR A 200 -2.37 9.03 -0.71
C THR A 200 -2.71 7.82 0.15
N MET A 201 -1.95 6.74 0.05
CA MET A 201 -2.17 5.54 0.87
C MET A 201 -1.69 5.72 2.32
N LEU A 202 -0.62 6.51 2.53
CA LEU A 202 -0.05 6.73 3.86
C LEU A 202 -0.79 7.82 4.66
N ALA A 203 -1.44 8.77 3.99
CA ALA A 203 -2.25 9.81 4.61
C ALA A 203 -3.60 9.28 5.11
#